data_21999b7d2bbf048250275f15eedebf7f
#
_entry.id   21999b7d2bbf048250275f15eedebf7f
#
_cell.length_a   1.000
_cell.length_b   1.000
_cell.length_c   1.000
_cell.angle_alpha   90.00
_cell.angle_beta   90.00
_cell.angle_gamma   90.00
#
_symmetry.space_group_name_H-M   'P 1'
#
loop_
_entity.id
_entity.type
_entity.pdbx_description
1 polymer ?
#
loop_
_entity_poly.entity_id
_entity_poly.type
_entity_poly.pdbx_seq_one_letter_code
_entity_poly.pdbx_strand_id
1 'polypeptide(L)'
;MLFRLRRIALSAGLVLLPLGLIHAPVRAEKAIEISLRERYLTLFDNGQVVERFPVAIGAPESPTPAGSYAITRMEEAPVYHKGGKVIAPGPKNPVGVRYMAYFQLGSGEYAIHGTAWPNWVKLRSAVSLGCIRMLNKDVVTLFQQVDVGTPVVVTSN
;
A
#
# COMPACT_ATOMS: atom_id res chain seq x y z
N MET A 1 57.47 69.27 10.75
CA MET A 1 57.58 67.78 10.68
C MET A 1 56.16 67.21 10.83
N LEU A 2 55.41 67.01 9.71
CA LEU A 2 54.03 66.61 9.72
C LEU A 2 53.96 65.10 9.44
N PHE A 3 53.49 64.31 10.41
CA PHE A 3 53.17 62.87 10.23
C PHE A 3 51.74 62.71 9.65
N ARG A 4 51.66 62.20 8.40
CA ARG A 4 50.40 61.82 7.78
C ARG A 4 50.02 60.38 8.22
N LEU A 5 48.95 60.24 9.01
CA LEU A 5 48.35 58.99 9.24
C LEU A 5 47.58 58.51 8.00
N ARG A 6 47.98 57.36 7.44
CA ARG A 6 47.21 56.64 6.41
C ARG A 6 46.12 55.82 7.09
N ARG A 7 44.88 56.10 6.78
CA ARG A 7 43.71 55.26 7.16
C ARG A 7 43.69 54.06 6.22
N ILE A 8 43.76 52.81 6.79
CA ILE A 8 43.55 51.58 6.06
C ILE A 8 42.05 51.27 6.17
N ALA A 9 41.33 51.27 5.03
CA ALA A 9 39.94 50.89 4.94
C ALA A 9 39.90 49.36 4.80
N LEU A 10 39.40 48.67 5.84
CA LEU A 10 39.03 47.25 5.76
C LEU A 10 37.68 47.15 5.03
N SER A 11 37.69 46.65 3.79
CA SER A 11 36.48 46.24 3.09
C SER A 11 36.09 44.81 3.54
N ALA A 12 35.02 44.69 4.35
CA ALA A 12 34.41 43.43 4.68
C ALA A 12 33.62 42.90 3.48
N GLY A 13 34.17 41.95 2.77
CA GLY A 13 33.47 41.24 1.71
C GLY A 13 32.42 40.29 2.30
N LEU A 14 31.13 40.58 2.05
CA LEU A 14 30.04 39.71 2.40
C LEU A 14 30.03 38.50 1.44
N VAL A 15 30.47 37.34 1.92
CA VAL A 15 30.39 36.09 1.17
C VAL A 15 28.95 35.57 1.30
N LEU A 16 28.13 35.73 0.27
CA LEU A 16 26.83 35.08 0.10
C LEU A 16 27.05 33.62 -0.25
N LEU A 17 26.90 32.75 0.72
CA LEU A 17 26.80 31.31 0.47
C LEU A 17 25.46 31.01 -0.24
N PRO A 18 25.47 30.29 -1.37
CA PRO A 18 24.21 29.87 -2.00
C PRO A 18 23.48 28.91 -1.09
N LEU A 19 22.23 29.24 -0.71
CA LEU A 19 21.31 28.36 -0.04
C LEU A 19 20.97 27.22 -1.03
N GLY A 20 21.69 26.12 -0.97
CA GLY A 20 21.37 24.92 -1.73
C GLY A 20 19.98 24.42 -1.32
N LEU A 21 19.02 24.48 -2.24
CA LEU A 21 17.71 23.84 -2.11
C LEU A 21 17.95 22.33 -1.96
N ILE A 22 17.91 21.85 -0.73
CA ILE A 22 17.89 20.42 -0.44
C ILE A 22 16.52 19.92 -0.91
N HIS A 23 16.47 19.40 -2.14
CA HIS A 23 15.31 18.65 -2.60
C HIS A 23 15.29 17.35 -1.83
N ALA A 24 14.38 17.24 -0.86
CA ALA A 24 14.06 15.94 -0.28
C ALA A 24 13.63 14.99 -1.42
N PRO A 25 14.09 13.73 -1.43
CA PRO A 25 13.66 12.79 -2.45
C PRO A 25 12.14 12.68 -2.38
N VAL A 26 11.46 12.99 -3.48
CA VAL A 26 10.02 12.75 -3.62
C VAL A 26 9.87 11.24 -3.54
N ARG A 27 9.39 10.74 -2.41
CA ARG A 27 9.08 9.31 -2.24
C ARG A 27 7.99 9.00 -3.26
N ALA A 28 8.25 8.01 -4.11
CA ALA A 28 7.27 7.48 -5.05
C ALA A 28 5.96 7.19 -4.30
N GLU A 29 4.87 7.84 -4.70
CA GLU A 29 3.58 7.71 -4.04
C GLU A 29 2.84 6.51 -4.61
N LYS A 30 2.97 5.37 -3.94
CA LYS A 30 2.21 4.15 -4.26
C LYS A 30 0.77 4.31 -3.78
N ALA A 31 -0.18 3.85 -4.60
CA ALA A 31 -1.59 3.79 -4.23
C ALA A 31 -2.24 2.54 -4.83
N ILE A 32 -3.22 2.00 -4.13
CA ILE A 32 -4.03 0.86 -4.57
C ILE A 32 -5.45 1.35 -4.85
N GLU A 33 -5.98 0.98 -6.01
CA GLU A 33 -7.40 1.12 -6.31
C GLU A 33 -8.02 -0.25 -6.57
N ILE A 34 -9.20 -0.50 -5.97
CA ILE A 34 -9.95 -1.74 -6.12
C ILE A 34 -11.33 -1.41 -6.68
N SER A 35 -11.59 -1.81 -7.93
CA SER A 35 -12.91 -1.72 -8.54
C SER A 35 -13.72 -2.98 -8.20
N LEU A 36 -14.81 -2.81 -7.46
CA LEU A 36 -15.72 -3.91 -7.11
C LEU A 36 -16.53 -4.38 -8.32
N ARG A 37 -16.84 -3.48 -9.25
CA ARG A 37 -17.55 -3.81 -10.50
C ARG A 37 -16.68 -4.64 -11.42
N GLU A 38 -15.46 -4.21 -11.68
CA GLU A 38 -14.53 -4.89 -12.58
C GLU A 38 -13.85 -6.08 -11.93
N ARG A 39 -13.76 -6.06 -10.56
CA ARG A 39 -13.06 -7.05 -9.74
C ARG A 39 -11.59 -7.17 -10.12
N TYR A 40 -10.95 -6.00 -10.12
CA TYR A 40 -9.53 -5.80 -10.30
C TYR A 40 -8.97 -4.89 -9.21
N LEU A 41 -7.75 -5.18 -8.84
CA LEU A 41 -6.89 -4.32 -8.05
C LEU A 41 -5.85 -3.71 -8.98
N THR A 42 -5.72 -2.40 -8.98
CA THR A 42 -4.71 -1.65 -9.75
C THR A 42 -3.72 -1.01 -8.80
N LEU A 43 -2.43 -1.23 -9.00
CA LEU A 43 -1.35 -0.54 -8.32
C LEU A 43 -0.90 0.65 -9.15
N PHE A 44 -0.85 1.82 -8.52
CA PHE A 44 -0.32 3.06 -9.08
C PHE A 44 1.02 3.41 -8.46
N ASP A 45 1.86 4.09 -9.21
CA ASP A 45 3.09 4.74 -8.78
C ASP A 45 3.12 6.15 -9.37
N ASN A 46 3.11 7.19 -8.52
CA ASN A 46 3.03 8.59 -8.96
C ASN A 46 1.89 8.84 -9.97
N GLY A 47 0.72 8.22 -9.74
CA GLY A 47 -0.46 8.36 -10.58
C GLY A 47 -0.43 7.55 -11.89
N GLN A 48 0.64 6.80 -12.16
CA GLN A 48 0.73 5.91 -13.32
C GLN A 48 0.40 4.47 -12.94
N VAL A 49 -0.35 3.77 -13.78
CA VAL A 49 -0.64 2.35 -13.59
C VAL A 49 0.64 1.53 -13.73
N VAL A 50 0.99 0.80 -12.68
CA VAL A 50 2.15 -0.11 -12.68
C VAL A 50 1.71 -1.54 -12.99
N GLU A 51 0.69 -2.03 -12.27
CA GLU A 51 0.20 -3.39 -12.41
C GLU A 51 -1.31 -3.46 -12.14
N ARG A 52 -1.93 -4.50 -12.70
CA ARG A 52 -3.35 -4.77 -12.53
C ARG A 52 -3.58 -6.25 -12.30
N PHE A 53 -4.26 -6.59 -11.20
CA PHE A 53 -4.45 -7.96 -10.75
C PHE A 53 -5.94 -8.32 -10.68
N PRO A 54 -6.36 -9.50 -11.15
CA PRO A 54 -7.70 -9.99 -10.91
C PRO A 54 -7.88 -10.29 -9.42
N VAL A 55 -9.07 -10.03 -8.88
CA VAL A 55 -9.39 -10.29 -7.47
C VAL A 55 -10.74 -10.99 -7.32
N ALA A 56 -10.91 -11.73 -6.22
CA ALA A 56 -12.20 -12.11 -5.70
C ALA A 56 -12.57 -11.18 -4.53
N ILE A 57 -13.85 -10.80 -4.44
CA ILE A 57 -14.37 -9.80 -3.53
C ILE A 57 -15.41 -10.39 -2.57
N GLY A 58 -15.94 -9.58 -1.67
CA GLY A 58 -17.03 -9.93 -0.76
C GLY A 58 -18.27 -10.43 -1.50
N ALA A 59 -18.91 -11.44 -0.94
CA ALA A 59 -20.20 -11.94 -1.41
C ALA A 59 -21.31 -10.88 -1.21
N PRO A 60 -22.44 -10.95 -1.92
CA PRO A 60 -23.55 -9.99 -1.77
C PRO A 60 -24.05 -9.83 -0.33
N GLU A 61 -24.03 -10.91 0.45
CA GLU A 61 -24.44 -10.96 1.87
C GLU A 61 -23.36 -10.45 2.84
N SER A 62 -22.13 -10.27 2.35
CA SER A 62 -20.98 -9.76 3.11
C SER A 62 -20.06 -8.93 2.19
N PRO A 63 -20.57 -7.80 1.69
CA PRO A 63 -19.89 -7.03 0.65
C PRO A 63 -18.58 -6.41 1.17
N THR A 64 -17.62 -6.26 0.27
CA THR A 64 -16.45 -5.41 0.51
C THR A 64 -16.91 -3.96 0.61
N PRO A 65 -16.64 -3.23 1.71
CA PRO A 65 -17.06 -1.84 1.84
C PRO A 65 -16.26 -0.92 0.92
N ALA A 66 -16.98 -0.10 0.14
CA ALA A 66 -16.37 0.97 -0.64
C ALA A 66 -15.91 2.10 0.29
N GLY A 67 -14.81 2.78 -0.06
CA GLY A 67 -14.25 3.87 0.76
C GLY A 67 -12.77 4.11 0.48
N SER A 68 -12.22 5.06 1.25
CA SER A 68 -10.79 5.40 1.22
C SER A 68 -10.15 4.96 2.53
N TYR A 69 -9.11 4.16 2.43
CA TYR A 69 -8.41 3.50 3.52
C TYR A 69 -6.90 3.62 3.32
N ALA A 70 -6.14 3.01 4.21
CA ALA A 70 -4.69 2.79 4.05
C ALA A 70 -4.31 1.42 4.61
N ILE A 71 -3.23 0.83 4.13
CA ILE A 71 -2.66 -0.38 4.73
C ILE A 71 -2.26 -0.07 6.17
N THR A 72 -2.80 -0.82 7.12
CA THR A 72 -2.54 -0.64 8.56
C THR A 72 -1.59 -1.68 9.12
N ARG A 73 -1.52 -2.87 8.51
CA ARG A 73 -0.68 -3.98 8.95
C ARG A 73 -0.35 -4.89 7.78
N MET A 74 0.86 -5.41 7.77
CA MET A 74 1.36 -6.35 6.75
C MET A 74 1.96 -7.57 7.43
N GLU A 75 1.66 -8.76 6.90
CA GLU A 75 2.21 -10.03 7.38
C GLU A 75 2.74 -10.88 6.23
N GLU A 76 3.97 -11.29 6.35
CA GLU A 76 4.52 -12.42 5.59
C GLU A 76 4.09 -13.72 6.28
N ALA A 77 3.77 -14.74 5.51
CA ALA A 77 3.45 -16.06 6.03
C ALA A 77 2.40 -16.04 7.19
N PRO A 78 1.19 -15.48 6.97
CA PRO A 78 0.19 -15.34 8.01
C PRO A 78 -0.30 -16.69 8.54
N VAL A 79 -0.54 -16.76 9.85
CA VAL A 79 -1.25 -17.89 10.48
C VAL A 79 -2.74 -17.59 10.47
N TYR A 80 -3.55 -18.52 9.98
CA TYR A 80 -5.00 -18.36 9.97
C TYR A 80 -5.65 -18.89 11.24
N HIS A 81 -6.45 -18.05 11.91
CA HIS A 81 -7.19 -18.38 13.11
C HIS A 81 -8.69 -18.16 12.88
N LYS A 82 -9.50 -19.20 12.96
CA LYS A 82 -10.97 -19.07 12.90
C LYS A 82 -11.66 -20.27 13.54
N GLY A 83 -12.62 -20.00 14.45
CA GLY A 83 -13.45 -21.03 15.06
C GLY A 83 -12.66 -22.13 15.76
N GLY A 84 -11.60 -21.77 16.48
CA GLY A 84 -10.70 -22.71 17.15
C GLY A 84 -9.73 -23.45 16.22
N LYS A 85 -9.80 -23.24 14.91
CA LYS A 85 -8.84 -23.79 13.96
C LYS A 85 -7.64 -22.86 13.81
N VAL A 86 -6.45 -23.46 13.81
CA VAL A 86 -5.17 -22.78 13.52
C VAL A 86 -4.57 -23.47 12.30
N ILE A 87 -4.37 -22.71 11.23
CA ILE A 87 -3.77 -23.23 9.99
C ILE A 87 -2.44 -22.53 9.78
N ALA A 88 -1.37 -23.30 9.67
CA ALA A 88 -0.02 -22.82 9.46
C ALA A 88 0.11 -22.02 8.14
N PRO A 89 1.11 -21.14 8.03
CA PRO A 89 1.43 -20.44 6.80
C PRO A 89 1.61 -21.37 5.61
N GLY A 90 1.26 -20.90 4.42
CA GLY A 90 1.52 -21.63 3.19
C GLY A 90 0.39 -21.53 2.15
N PRO A 91 0.58 -22.14 0.97
CA PRO A 91 -0.35 -22.01 -0.15
C PRO A 91 -1.74 -22.65 0.11
N LYS A 92 -1.86 -23.53 1.09
CA LYS A 92 -3.14 -24.14 1.53
C LYS A 92 -3.83 -23.35 2.64
N ASN A 93 -3.22 -22.28 3.13
CA ASN A 93 -3.83 -21.40 4.12
C ASN A 93 -4.95 -20.56 3.47
N PRO A 94 -6.13 -20.44 4.10
CA PRO A 94 -7.25 -19.65 3.58
C PRO A 94 -6.91 -18.20 3.21
N VAL A 95 -5.97 -17.57 3.91
CA VAL A 95 -5.47 -16.22 3.61
C VAL A 95 -4.16 -16.23 2.82
N GLY A 96 -3.74 -17.39 2.31
CA GLY A 96 -2.57 -17.53 1.43
C GLY A 96 -1.24 -17.24 2.12
N VAL A 97 -0.34 -16.61 1.37
CA VAL A 97 1.08 -16.44 1.74
C VAL A 97 1.46 -15.01 2.16
N ARG A 98 0.57 -14.03 1.96
CA ARG A 98 0.73 -12.62 2.36
C ARG A 98 -0.62 -12.06 2.78
N TYR A 99 -0.59 -11.12 3.71
CA TYR A 99 -1.77 -10.47 4.28
C TYR A 99 -1.50 -8.97 4.51
N MET A 100 -2.41 -8.12 4.06
CA MET A 100 -2.34 -6.66 4.20
C MET A 100 -3.69 -6.15 4.69
N ALA A 101 -3.81 -5.85 5.99
CA ALA A 101 -5.01 -5.26 6.57
C ALA A 101 -5.12 -3.79 6.14
N TYR A 102 -6.34 -3.32 5.85
CA TYR A 102 -6.56 -1.92 5.47
C TYR A 102 -7.77 -1.27 6.14
N PHE A 103 -8.69 -2.04 6.71
CA PHE A 103 -9.86 -1.50 7.39
C PHE A 103 -10.35 -2.43 8.48
N GLN A 104 -10.86 -1.85 9.58
CA GLN A 104 -11.48 -2.60 10.69
C GLN A 104 -12.87 -2.05 10.97
N LEU A 105 -13.85 -2.93 11.10
CA LEU A 105 -15.21 -2.60 11.48
C LEU A 105 -15.66 -3.52 12.62
N GLY A 106 -15.82 -2.98 13.81
CA GLY A 106 -16.09 -3.76 15.00
C GLY A 106 -14.97 -4.79 15.25
N SER A 107 -15.32 -6.07 15.34
CA SER A 107 -14.35 -7.18 15.47
C SER A 107 -13.88 -7.75 14.12
N GLY A 108 -14.44 -7.26 13.00
CA GLY A 108 -14.08 -7.71 11.65
C GLY A 108 -12.93 -6.88 11.07
N GLU A 109 -11.95 -7.56 10.48
CA GLU A 109 -10.84 -6.95 9.76
C GLU A 109 -10.95 -7.25 8.27
N TYR A 110 -10.80 -6.21 7.45
CA TYR A 110 -10.77 -6.29 5.99
C TYR A 110 -9.34 -6.19 5.50
N ALA A 111 -8.98 -7.10 4.61
CA ALA A 111 -7.62 -7.22 4.12
C ALA A 111 -7.55 -7.60 2.64
N ILE A 112 -6.40 -7.31 2.04
CA ILE A 112 -5.93 -7.86 0.77
C ILE A 112 -5.01 -9.02 1.12
N HIS A 113 -5.30 -10.23 0.61
CA HIS A 113 -4.51 -11.40 0.96
C HIS A 113 -4.50 -12.46 -0.15
N GLY A 114 -3.63 -13.45 -0.03
CA GLY A 114 -3.59 -14.61 -0.91
C GLY A 114 -4.78 -15.56 -0.71
N THR A 115 -4.72 -16.75 -1.29
CA THR A 115 -5.81 -17.72 -1.14
C THR A 115 -5.35 -19.17 -1.38
N ALA A 116 -6.03 -20.11 -0.71
CA ALA A 116 -5.93 -21.53 -1.01
C ALA A 116 -6.80 -21.94 -2.23
N TRP A 117 -7.68 -21.04 -2.71
CA TRP A 117 -8.66 -21.31 -3.77
C TRP A 117 -8.46 -20.38 -4.98
N PRO A 118 -7.41 -20.61 -5.81
CA PRO A 118 -7.04 -19.73 -6.91
C PRO A 118 -8.14 -19.57 -7.98
N ASN A 119 -9.03 -20.55 -8.13
CA ASN A 119 -10.09 -20.50 -9.13
C ASN A 119 -11.12 -19.40 -8.84
N TRP A 120 -11.38 -19.06 -7.58
CA TRP A 120 -12.26 -17.95 -7.25
C TRP A 120 -11.70 -16.60 -7.73
N VAL A 121 -10.38 -16.43 -7.67
CA VAL A 121 -9.71 -15.24 -8.18
C VAL A 121 -9.69 -15.22 -9.71
N LYS A 122 -9.37 -16.36 -10.35
CA LYS A 122 -9.37 -16.47 -11.82
C LYS A 122 -10.74 -16.15 -12.42
N LEU A 123 -11.81 -16.56 -11.75
CA LEU A 123 -13.20 -16.27 -12.12
C LEU A 123 -13.69 -14.91 -11.61
N ARG A 124 -12.86 -14.18 -10.86
CA ARG A 124 -13.20 -12.90 -10.24
C ARG A 124 -14.51 -12.98 -9.45
N SER A 125 -14.64 -14.02 -8.62
CA SER A 125 -15.88 -14.35 -7.93
C SER A 125 -16.17 -13.40 -6.76
N ALA A 126 -17.46 -13.20 -6.43
CA ALA A 126 -17.90 -12.53 -5.21
C ALA A 126 -18.26 -13.60 -4.16
N VAL A 127 -17.29 -13.99 -3.31
CA VAL A 127 -17.40 -15.19 -2.45
C VAL A 127 -16.72 -15.03 -1.09
N SER A 128 -16.12 -13.89 -0.78
CA SER A 128 -15.46 -13.69 0.50
C SER A 128 -16.41 -13.11 1.55
N LEU A 129 -15.93 -13.03 2.79
CA LEU A 129 -16.61 -12.30 3.87
C LEU A 129 -16.23 -10.80 3.88
N GLY A 130 -15.89 -10.24 2.71
CA GLY A 130 -15.54 -8.85 2.52
C GLY A 130 -14.07 -8.59 2.20
N CYS A 131 -13.15 -9.50 2.51
CA CYS A 131 -11.74 -9.38 2.14
C CYS A 131 -11.52 -9.51 0.62
N ILE A 132 -10.44 -8.92 0.14
CA ILE A 132 -9.97 -9.00 -1.24
C ILE A 132 -9.00 -10.16 -1.38
N ARG A 133 -9.34 -11.15 -2.21
CA ARG A 133 -8.47 -12.31 -2.47
C ARG A 133 -7.71 -12.15 -3.76
N MET A 134 -6.41 -12.42 -3.71
CA MET A 134 -5.49 -12.42 -4.85
C MET A 134 -4.90 -13.82 -5.07
N LEU A 135 -4.39 -14.09 -6.25
CA LEU A 135 -3.51 -15.24 -6.45
C LEU A 135 -2.28 -15.09 -5.55
N ASN A 136 -1.76 -16.20 -5.01
CA ASN A 136 -0.60 -16.14 -4.11
C ASN A 136 0.64 -15.50 -4.76
N LYS A 137 0.88 -15.71 -6.07
CA LYS A 137 1.95 -15.05 -6.80
C LYS A 137 1.75 -13.54 -6.90
N ASP A 138 0.52 -13.10 -7.16
CA ASP A 138 0.18 -11.69 -7.37
C ASP A 138 0.24 -10.91 -6.06
N VAL A 139 -0.24 -11.50 -4.95
CA VAL A 139 -0.15 -10.86 -3.63
C VAL A 139 1.31 -10.72 -3.15
N VAL A 140 2.20 -11.64 -3.52
CA VAL A 140 3.64 -11.49 -3.24
C VAL A 140 4.22 -10.32 -4.02
N THR A 141 3.90 -10.19 -5.31
CA THR A 141 4.33 -9.06 -6.14
C THR A 141 3.83 -7.73 -5.60
N LEU A 142 2.55 -7.63 -5.22
CA LEU A 142 1.99 -6.42 -4.63
C LEU A 142 2.65 -6.09 -3.28
N PHE A 143 2.80 -7.07 -2.41
CA PHE A 143 3.37 -6.93 -1.07
C PHE A 143 4.78 -6.33 -1.08
N GLN A 144 5.59 -6.68 -2.09
CA GLN A 144 6.96 -6.16 -2.25
C GLN A 144 7.02 -4.69 -2.71
N GLN A 145 5.91 -4.14 -3.19
CA GLN A 145 5.84 -2.79 -3.77
C GLN A 145 5.14 -1.76 -2.89
N VAL A 146 4.50 -2.19 -1.81
CA VAL A 146 3.70 -1.33 -0.93
C VAL A 146 4.16 -1.43 0.52
N ASP A 147 3.77 -0.46 1.33
CA ASP A 147 4.12 -0.36 2.75
C ASP A 147 2.88 -0.07 3.60
N VAL A 148 3.01 -0.20 4.92
CA VAL A 148 2.03 0.36 5.87
C VAL A 148 1.90 1.86 5.60
N GLY A 149 0.66 2.34 5.50
CA GLY A 149 0.33 3.71 5.11
C GLY A 149 0.03 3.88 3.61
N THR A 150 0.30 2.88 2.75
CA THR A 150 -0.09 2.96 1.33
C THR A 150 -1.62 3.15 1.23
N PRO A 151 -2.10 4.18 0.50
CA PRO A 151 -3.53 4.41 0.28
C PRO A 151 -4.20 3.24 -0.44
N VAL A 152 -5.43 2.90 0.02
CA VAL A 152 -6.29 1.89 -0.59
C VAL A 152 -7.66 2.51 -0.82
N VAL A 153 -8.04 2.66 -2.08
CA VAL A 153 -9.35 3.18 -2.48
C VAL A 153 -10.18 2.03 -3.04
N VAL A 154 -11.34 1.77 -2.43
CA VAL A 154 -12.30 0.76 -2.90
C VAL A 154 -13.48 1.49 -3.54
N THR A 155 -13.70 1.26 -4.83
CA THR A 155 -14.79 1.88 -5.60
C THR A 155 -15.84 0.85 -5.99
N SER A 156 -17.11 1.27 -6.03
CA SER A 156 -18.23 0.45 -6.53
C SER A 156 -18.33 0.41 -8.06
N ASN A 157 -17.56 1.26 -8.73
CA ASN A 157 -17.51 1.40 -10.19
C ASN A 157 -16.74 0.28 -10.86
#